data_795b310d1233b3b0ed9c5c233c27c981
#
_entry.id   795b310d1233b3b0ed9c5c233c27c981
#
_cell.length_a   1.000
_cell.length_b   1.000
_cell.length_c   1.000
_cell.angle_alpha   90.00
_cell.angle_beta   90.00
_cell.angle_gamma   90.00
#
_symmetry.space_group_name_H-M   'P 1'
#
loop_
_entity.id
_entity.type
_entity.pdbx_description
1 polymer ?
#
loop_
_entity_poly.entity_id
_entity_poly.type
_entity_poly.pdbx_seq_one_letter_code
_entity_poly.pdbx_strand_id
1 'polypeptide(L)'
;MTKKLIKLLLVVAWMALIFVFSHDTGEVSTKKSDGIIINTMEFLLERDLTDAEKEKWISYLVVPVRKGAHIITYFILGYLMISLLKEFRLIDKRTFIFAIILCILYSISDEVHQYFVPGRSGEVVDVAIDTIGSCLGIWNWGYKWKMRERRKELNLLRQRRKKQVKNNE
;
A
#
# COMPACT_ATOMS: atom_id res chain seq x y z
N MET A 1 -2.49 11.03 23.05
CA MET A 1 -1.37 10.06 23.07
C MET A 1 -1.73 8.75 22.36
N THR A 2 -2.86 8.15 22.63
CA THR A 2 -3.29 6.83 22.13
C THR A 2 -3.33 6.69 20.59
N LYS A 3 -3.86 7.69 19.85
CA LYS A 3 -3.98 7.62 18.38
C LYS A 3 -2.63 7.60 17.65
N LYS A 4 -1.66 8.38 18.15
CA LYS A 4 -0.30 8.39 17.57
C LYS A 4 0.38 7.04 17.76
N LEU A 5 0.27 6.47 18.96
CA LEU A 5 0.85 5.18 19.28
C LEU A 5 0.24 4.05 18.44
N ILE A 6 -1.09 4.02 18.32
CA ILE A 6 -1.77 3.01 17.47
C ILE A 6 -1.29 3.11 16.03
N LYS A 7 -1.20 4.31 15.44
CA LYS A 7 -0.72 4.47 14.06
C LYS A 7 0.74 4.09 13.89
N LEU A 8 1.58 4.43 14.88
CA LEU A 8 2.97 3.99 14.87
C LEU A 8 3.07 2.47 14.90
N LEU A 9 2.33 1.81 15.78
CA LEU A 9 2.29 0.34 15.85
C LEU A 9 1.80 -0.27 14.54
N LEU A 10 0.78 0.32 13.89
CA LEU A 10 0.30 -0.15 12.58
C LEU A 10 1.37 -0.03 11.48
N VAL A 11 2.11 1.09 11.43
CA VAL A 11 3.22 1.25 10.48
C VAL A 11 4.32 0.22 10.74
N VAL A 12 4.75 0.08 11.99
CA VAL A 12 5.81 -0.88 12.36
C VAL A 12 5.37 -2.31 12.09
N ALA A 13 4.14 -2.68 12.43
CA ALA A 13 3.60 -4.01 12.16
C ALA A 13 3.53 -4.29 10.66
N TRP A 14 3.16 -3.28 9.84
CA TRP A 14 3.12 -3.43 8.39
C TRP A 14 4.51 -3.56 7.79
N MET A 15 5.49 -2.77 8.26
CA MET A 15 6.89 -2.92 7.87
C MET A 15 7.43 -4.30 8.25
N ALA A 16 7.13 -4.79 9.45
CA ALA A 16 7.51 -6.14 9.86
C ALA A 16 6.88 -7.22 8.97
N LEU A 17 5.63 -7.05 8.56
CA LEU A 17 4.96 -7.96 7.61
C LEU A 17 5.65 -7.97 6.25
N ILE A 18 6.02 -6.81 5.70
CA ILE A 18 6.80 -6.70 4.46
C ILE A 18 8.11 -7.47 4.63
N PHE A 19 8.84 -7.22 5.70
CA PHE A 19 10.11 -7.89 5.98
C PHE A 19 9.96 -9.42 6.03
N VAL A 20 8.90 -9.94 6.65
CA VAL A 20 8.62 -11.38 6.71
C VAL A 20 8.41 -11.94 5.30
N PHE A 21 7.63 -11.26 4.44
CA PHE A 21 7.42 -11.69 3.06
C PHE A 21 8.68 -11.58 2.21
N SER A 22 9.51 -10.59 2.47
CA SER A 22 10.80 -10.41 1.79
C SER A 22 11.83 -11.42 2.21
N HIS A 23 11.68 -12.05 3.38
CA HIS A 23 12.55 -13.11 3.88
C HIS A 23 12.25 -14.49 3.26
N ASP A 24 11.11 -14.67 2.59
CA ASP A 24 10.79 -15.88 1.86
C ASP A 24 11.83 -16.12 0.76
N THR A 25 12.37 -17.34 0.68
CA THR A 25 13.27 -17.72 -0.42
C THR A 25 12.58 -17.59 -1.77
N GLY A 26 13.36 -17.45 -2.85
CA GLY A 26 12.83 -17.36 -4.21
C GLY A 26 11.88 -18.52 -4.56
N GLU A 27 12.20 -19.73 -4.12
CA GLU A 27 11.38 -20.92 -4.33
C GLU A 27 10.02 -20.82 -3.60
N VAL A 28 10.02 -20.43 -2.32
CA VAL A 28 8.79 -20.25 -1.53
C VAL A 28 7.92 -19.14 -2.11
N SER A 29 8.54 -18.02 -2.48
CA SER A 29 7.84 -16.90 -3.11
C SER A 29 7.20 -17.30 -4.45
N THR A 30 7.91 -18.07 -5.27
CA THR A 30 7.39 -18.58 -6.55
C THR A 30 6.20 -19.52 -6.31
N LYS A 31 6.33 -20.51 -5.43
CA LYS A 31 5.22 -21.43 -5.10
C LYS A 31 3.98 -20.71 -4.61
N LYS A 32 4.13 -19.66 -3.80
CA LYS A 32 2.99 -18.83 -3.36
C LYS A 32 2.32 -18.12 -4.54
N SER A 33 3.10 -17.53 -5.44
CA SER A 33 2.58 -16.85 -6.63
C SER A 33 1.87 -17.82 -7.56
N ASP A 34 2.45 -18.99 -7.81
CA ASP A 34 1.89 -20.04 -8.66
C ASP A 34 0.55 -20.54 -8.09
N GLY A 35 0.49 -20.79 -6.78
CA GLY A 35 -0.74 -21.17 -6.11
C GLY A 35 -1.86 -20.13 -6.24
N ILE A 36 -1.54 -18.84 -6.09
CA ILE A 36 -2.51 -17.74 -6.29
C ILE A 36 -3.02 -17.74 -7.74
N ILE A 37 -2.12 -17.89 -8.72
CA ILE A 37 -2.47 -17.91 -10.14
C ILE A 37 -3.39 -19.07 -10.45
N ILE A 38 -2.99 -20.28 -10.07
CA ILE A 38 -3.77 -21.50 -10.34
C ILE A 38 -5.15 -21.40 -9.71
N ASN A 39 -5.23 -21.14 -8.40
CA ASN A 39 -6.52 -21.05 -7.69
C ASN A 39 -7.44 -19.97 -8.27
N THR A 40 -6.86 -18.82 -8.68
CA THR A 40 -7.64 -17.75 -9.30
C THR A 40 -8.18 -18.14 -10.66
N MET A 41 -7.37 -18.80 -11.48
CA MET A 41 -7.79 -19.22 -12.82
C MET A 41 -8.81 -20.38 -12.76
N GLU A 42 -8.62 -21.36 -11.86
CA GLU A 42 -9.58 -22.44 -11.63
C GLU A 42 -10.93 -21.91 -11.14
N PHE A 43 -10.90 -20.90 -10.23
CA PHE A 43 -12.11 -20.21 -9.79
C PHE A 43 -12.82 -19.45 -10.91
N LEU A 44 -12.08 -18.71 -11.76
CA LEU A 44 -12.67 -17.94 -12.86
C LEU A 44 -13.21 -18.82 -14.00
N LEU A 45 -12.60 -19.98 -14.24
CA LEU A 45 -12.99 -20.90 -15.30
C LEU A 45 -13.97 -21.98 -14.82
N GLU A 46 -14.27 -21.99 -13.51
CA GLU A 46 -15.17 -22.94 -12.85
C GLU A 46 -14.81 -24.42 -13.13
N ARG A 47 -13.51 -24.70 -13.32
CA ARG A 47 -12.97 -26.04 -13.56
C ARG A 47 -11.50 -26.16 -13.15
N ASP A 48 -11.08 -27.38 -12.90
CA ASP A 48 -9.66 -27.69 -12.72
C ASP A 48 -8.87 -27.48 -14.02
N LEU A 49 -7.64 -26.97 -13.87
CA LEU A 49 -6.72 -26.78 -14.98
C LEU A 49 -5.89 -28.04 -15.22
N THR A 50 -5.63 -28.36 -16.49
CA THR A 50 -4.63 -29.34 -16.86
C THR A 50 -3.22 -28.82 -16.56
N ASP A 51 -2.24 -29.72 -16.41
CA ASP A 51 -0.85 -29.31 -16.08
C ASP A 51 -0.25 -28.38 -17.15
N ALA A 52 -0.54 -28.60 -18.41
CA ALA A 52 -0.12 -27.72 -19.50
C ALA A 52 -0.76 -26.30 -19.41
N GLU A 53 -2.01 -26.21 -18.99
CA GLU A 53 -2.69 -24.93 -18.77
C GLU A 53 -2.12 -24.21 -17.54
N LYS A 54 -1.82 -24.93 -16.46
CA LYS A 54 -1.16 -24.36 -15.25
C LYS A 54 0.17 -23.73 -15.61
N GLU A 55 1.03 -24.47 -16.30
CA GLU A 55 2.33 -23.97 -16.75
C GLU A 55 2.20 -22.73 -17.63
N LYS A 56 1.26 -22.74 -18.57
CA LYS A 56 0.95 -21.60 -19.43
C LYS A 56 0.52 -20.36 -18.63
N TRP A 57 -0.44 -20.48 -17.70
CA TRP A 57 -0.92 -19.35 -16.92
C TRP A 57 0.15 -18.81 -15.97
N ILE A 58 0.93 -19.69 -15.35
CA ILE A 58 2.07 -19.29 -14.52
C ILE A 58 3.06 -18.46 -15.33
N SER A 59 3.46 -18.92 -16.52
CA SER A 59 4.46 -18.22 -17.35
C SER A 59 4.02 -16.78 -17.73
N TYR A 60 2.72 -16.55 -17.93
CA TYR A 60 2.20 -15.20 -18.26
C TYR A 60 1.97 -14.32 -17.03
N LEU A 61 1.56 -14.88 -15.90
CA LEU A 61 1.02 -14.11 -14.79
C LEU A 61 1.96 -13.98 -13.60
N VAL A 62 3.03 -14.78 -13.50
CA VAL A 62 3.91 -14.76 -12.32
C VAL A 62 4.55 -13.38 -12.10
N VAL A 63 5.03 -12.73 -13.15
CA VAL A 63 5.64 -11.39 -13.05
C VAL A 63 4.59 -10.32 -12.71
N PRO A 64 3.47 -10.20 -13.44
CA PRO A 64 2.39 -9.27 -13.06
C PRO A 64 1.87 -9.45 -11.65
N VAL A 65 1.67 -10.69 -11.19
CA VAL A 65 1.18 -10.98 -9.84
C VAL A 65 2.18 -10.55 -8.77
N ARG A 66 3.48 -10.86 -8.93
CA ARG A 66 4.53 -10.42 -8.00
C ARG A 66 4.64 -8.91 -7.96
N LYS A 67 4.71 -8.23 -9.10
CA LYS A 67 4.80 -6.78 -9.16
C LYS A 67 3.52 -6.09 -8.66
N GLY A 68 2.36 -6.68 -8.91
CA GLY A 68 1.10 -6.22 -8.33
C GLY A 68 1.07 -6.33 -6.81
N ALA A 69 1.61 -7.41 -6.24
CA ALA A 69 1.74 -7.57 -4.80
C ALA A 69 2.64 -6.47 -4.18
N HIS A 70 3.76 -6.14 -4.81
CA HIS A 70 4.62 -5.02 -4.39
C HIS A 70 3.85 -3.70 -4.38
N ILE A 71 3.16 -3.36 -5.47
CA ILE A 71 2.35 -2.13 -5.56
C ILE A 71 1.33 -2.05 -4.42
N ILE A 72 0.57 -3.12 -4.17
CA ILE A 72 -0.47 -3.15 -3.14
C ILE A 72 0.15 -3.01 -1.75
N THR A 73 1.22 -3.72 -1.49
CA THR A 73 1.89 -3.74 -0.19
C THR A 73 2.46 -2.36 0.15
N TYR A 74 3.12 -1.72 -0.80
CA TYR A 74 3.66 -0.37 -0.62
C TYR A 74 2.60 0.73 -0.71
N PHE A 75 1.48 0.51 -1.40
CA PHE A 75 0.31 1.38 -1.31
C PHE A 75 -0.20 1.48 0.13
N ILE A 76 -0.32 0.36 0.82
CA ILE A 76 -0.76 0.33 2.21
C ILE A 76 0.28 1.01 3.11
N LEU A 77 1.58 0.75 2.90
CA LEU A 77 2.65 1.42 3.63
C LEU A 77 2.58 2.94 3.47
N GLY A 78 2.48 3.44 2.25
CA GLY A 78 2.36 4.87 1.97
C GLY A 78 1.14 5.50 2.63
N TYR A 79 -0.01 4.84 2.58
CA TYR A 79 -1.24 5.29 3.24
C TYR A 79 -1.08 5.35 4.78
N LEU A 80 -0.48 4.33 5.39
CA LEU A 80 -0.24 4.28 6.83
C LEU A 80 0.80 5.35 7.26
N MET A 81 1.89 5.50 6.50
CA MET A 81 2.96 6.44 6.77
C MET A 81 2.45 7.89 6.80
N ILE A 82 1.74 8.33 5.76
CA ILE A 82 1.17 9.69 5.73
C ILE A 82 0.11 9.88 6.82
N SER A 83 -0.68 8.84 7.13
CA SER A 83 -1.66 8.86 8.22
C SER A 83 -1.02 9.05 9.59
N LEU A 84 0.15 8.44 9.83
CA LEU A 84 0.95 8.61 11.04
C LEU A 84 1.53 10.03 11.12
N LEU A 85 2.23 10.47 10.07
CA LEU A 85 2.92 11.76 10.04
C LEU A 85 1.96 12.93 10.28
N LYS A 86 0.72 12.82 9.81
CA LYS A 86 -0.33 13.82 10.09
C LYS A 86 -0.62 14.00 11.57
N GLU A 87 -0.49 13.00 12.40
CA GLU A 87 -0.72 13.13 13.84
C GLU A 87 0.32 14.03 14.53
N PHE A 88 1.44 14.29 13.88
CA PHE A 88 2.46 15.24 14.35
C PHE A 88 2.20 16.69 13.91
N ARG A 89 1.00 16.98 13.37
CA ARG A 89 0.53 18.29 12.92
C ARG A 89 1.37 18.94 11.79
N LEU A 90 2.19 18.17 11.13
CA LEU A 90 2.92 18.58 9.94
C LEU A 90 1.98 18.40 8.72
N ILE A 91 1.21 19.45 8.35
CA ILE A 91 0.31 19.37 7.20
C ILE A 91 0.71 20.44 6.20
N ASP A 92 1.80 20.19 5.54
CA ASP A 92 2.22 20.96 4.38
C ASP A 92 2.73 19.99 3.30
N LYS A 93 3.11 20.53 2.16
CA LYS A 93 3.72 19.76 1.07
C LYS A 93 4.96 18.98 1.55
N ARG A 94 5.67 19.44 2.56
CA ARG A 94 6.89 18.81 3.12
C ARG A 94 6.55 17.46 3.77
N THR A 95 5.39 17.34 4.44
CA THR A 95 4.96 16.07 5.03
C THR A 95 4.75 15.00 3.98
N PHE A 96 4.16 15.35 2.82
CA PHE A 96 3.98 14.40 1.73
C PHE A 96 5.32 13.94 1.15
N ILE A 97 6.24 14.87 0.93
CA ILE A 97 7.60 14.57 0.45
C ILE A 97 8.34 13.69 1.47
N PHE A 98 8.24 14.01 2.75
CA PHE A 98 8.88 13.24 3.81
C PHE A 98 8.31 11.82 3.91
N ALA A 99 7.00 11.64 3.76
CA ALA A 99 6.38 10.32 3.70
C ALA A 99 6.93 9.48 2.53
N ILE A 100 7.06 10.09 1.34
CA ILE A 100 7.62 9.42 0.15
C ILE A 100 9.07 9.02 0.41
N ILE A 101 9.90 9.92 0.95
CA ILE A 101 11.31 9.63 1.25
C ILE A 101 11.42 8.45 2.22
N LEU A 102 10.62 8.41 3.28
CA LEU A 102 10.64 7.31 4.24
C LEU A 102 10.24 5.97 3.58
N CYS A 103 9.24 5.97 2.71
CA CYS A 103 8.84 4.78 1.97
C CYS A 103 9.93 4.30 1.00
N ILE A 104 10.60 5.23 0.29
CA ILE A 104 11.73 4.91 -0.61
C ILE A 104 12.89 4.31 0.18
N LEU A 105 13.27 4.92 1.30
CA LEU A 105 14.35 4.40 2.14
C LEU A 105 14.04 2.99 2.65
N TYR A 106 12.78 2.74 3.01
CA TYR A 106 12.36 1.42 3.43
C TYR A 106 12.40 0.42 2.27
N SER A 107 11.91 0.78 1.08
CA SER A 107 11.98 -0.06 -0.12
C SER A 107 13.42 -0.40 -0.49
N ILE A 108 14.34 0.58 -0.45
CA ILE A 108 15.77 0.30 -0.68
C ILE A 108 16.30 -0.70 0.36
N SER A 109 15.95 -0.55 1.64
CA SER A 109 16.38 -1.50 2.68
C SER A 109 15.80 -2.88 2.47
N ASP A 110 14.58 -2.98 1.96
CA ASP A 110 13.90 -4.23 1.63
C ASP A 110 14.60 -4.94 0.46
N GLU A 111 14.91 -4.23 -0.62
CA GLU A 111 15.61 -4.77 -1.78
C GLU A 111 17.06 -5.21 -1.44
N VAL A 112 17.76 -4.42 -0.60
CA VAL A 112 19.06 -4.82 -0.07
C VAL A 112 18.93 -6.10 0.75
N HIS A 113 17.89 -6.25 1.57
CA HIS A 113 17.64 -7.48 2.32
C HIS A 113 17.37 -8.65 1.37
N GLN A 114 16.52 -8.49 0.35
CA GLN A 114 16.20 -9.53 -0.62
C GLN A 114 17.42 -10.01 -1.39
N TYR A 115 18.40 -9.13 -1.66
CA TYR A 115 19.67 -9.52 -2.30
C TYR A 115 20.43 -10.59 -1.52
N PHE A 116 20.28 -10.63 -0.20
CA PHE A 116 20.91 -11.65 0.66
C PHE A 116 20.04 -12.90 0.87
N VAL A 117 18.82 -12.94 0.35
CA VAL A 117 17.92 -14.09 0.48
C VAL A 117 18.17 -15.08 -0.67
N PRO A 118 18.38 -16.38 -0.37
CA PRO A 118 18.65 -17.39 -1.40
C PRO A 118 17.55 -17.45 -2.48
N GLY A 119 17.96 -17.40 -3.75
CA GLY A 119 17.06 -17.49 -4.90
C GLY A 119 16.26 -16.22 -5.18
N ARG A 120 16.61 -15.08 -4.55
CA ARG A 120 16.09 -13.75 -4.89
C ARG A 120 17.20 -12.87 -5.47
N SER A 121 16.76 -11.92 -6.30
CA SER A 121 17.61 -10.82 -6.79
C SER A 121 16.99 -9.51 -6.28
N GLY A 122 17.81 -8.64 -5.66
CA GLY A 122 17.38 -7.26 -5.39
C GLY A 122 17.37 -6.49 -6.71
N GLU A 123 16.22 -5.92 -7.07
CA GLU A 123 16.03 -5.22 -8.33
C GLU A 123 15.72 -3.73 -8.11
N VAL A 124 16.52 -2.84 -8.68
CA VAL A 124 16.25 -1.39 -8.65
C VAL A 124 14.86 -1.05 -9.23
N VAL A 125 14.37 -1.87 -10.17
CA VAL A 125 13.03 -1.73 -10.74
C VAL A 125 11.95 -1.93 -9.69
N ASP A 126 12.16 -2.83 -8.73
CA ASP A 126 11.19 -3.09 -7.66
C ASP A 126 11.12 -1.91 -6.69
N VAL A 127 12.24 -1.22 -6.40
CA VAL A 127 12.23 0.07 -5.68
C VAL A 127 11.35 1.12 -6.39
N ALA A 128 11.41 1.20 -7.73
CA ALA A 128 10.57 2.11 -8.49
C ALA A 128 9.07 1.73 -8.40
N ILE A 129 8.75 0.44 -8.48
CA ILE A 129 7.39 -0.09 -8.37
C ILE A 129 6.82 0.20 -6.97
N ASP A 130 7.59 -0.05 -5.92
CA ASP A 130 7.25 0.21 -4.52
C ASP A 130 7.02 1.71 -4.27
N THR A 131 7.86 2.54 -4.88
CA THR A 131 7.69 4.01 -4.84
C THR A 131 6.37 4.43 -5.48
N ILE A 132 6.02 3.87 -6.64
CA ILE A 132 4.72 4.14 -7.29
C ILE A 132 3.58 3.71 -6.36
N GLY A 133 3.62 2.51 -5.80
CA GLY A 133 2.65 2.03 -4.83
C GLY A 133 2.49 3.00 -3.66
N SER A 134 3.60 3.41 -3.04
CA SER A 134 3.62 4.36 -1.93
C SER A 134 3.02 5.72 -2.30
N CYS A 135 3.36 6.26 -3.46
CA CYS A 135 2.81 7.53 -3.95
C CYS A 135 1.29 7.45 -4.14
N LEU A 136 0.77 6.35 -4.69
CA LEU A 136 -0.65 6.11 -4.85
C LEU A 136 -1.37 6.04 -3.48
N GLY A 137 -0.77 5.38 -2.49
CA GLY A 137 -1.29 5.30 -1.12
C GLY A 137 -1.36 6.66 -0.43
N ILE A 138 -0.29 7.44 -0.54
CA ILE A 138 -0.18 8.80 -0.01
C ILE A 138 -1.20 9.72 -0.69
N TRP A 139 -1.32 9.65 -2.01
CA TRP A 139 -2.29 10.43 -2.78
C TRP A 139 -3.73 10.09 -2.41
N ASN A 140 -4.08 8.82 -2.32
CA ASN A 140 -5.41 8.36 -1.90
C ASN A 140 -5.78 8.91 -0.52
N TRP A 141 -4.84 8.88 0.42
CA TRP A 141 -5.05 9.46 1.74
C TRP A 141 -5.30 10.98 1.65
N GLY A 142 -4.49 11.72 0.89
CA GLY A 142 -4.61 13.16 0.69
C GLY A 142 -5.97 13.53 0.06
N TYR A 143 -6.42 12.78 -0.94
CA TYR A 143 -7.73 12.95 -1.55
C TYR A 143 -8.87 12.76 -0.54
N LYS A 144 -8.86 11.66 0.21
CA LYS A 144 -9.86 11.38 1.25
C LYS A 144 -9.88 12.45 2.35
N TRP A 145 -8.72 12.94 2.73
CA TRP A 145 -8.61 14.02 3.70
C TRP A 145 -9.23 15.31 3.19
N LYS A 146 -8.89 15.76 1.97
CA LYS A 146 -9.47 16.95 1.34
C LYS A 146 -10.99 16.86 1.23
N MET A 147 -11.52 15.70 0.87
CA MET A 147 -12.98 15.48 0.81
C MET A 147 -13.64 15.56 2.20
N ARG A 148 -12.99 15.07 3.25
CA ARG A 148 -13.51 15.20 4.63
C ARG A 148 -13.54 16.65 5.09
N GLU A 149 -12.51 17.43 4.83
CA GLU A 149 -12.47 18.85 5.19
C GLU A 149 -13.55 19.64 4.44
N ARG A 150 -13.73 19.43 3.14
CA ARG A 150 -14.83 20.02 2.37
C ARG A 150 -16.20 19.70 2.96
N ARG A 151 -16.44 18.44 3.34
CA ARG A 151 -17.71 18.06 3.97
C ARG A 151 -17.95 18.76 5.29
N LYS A 152 -16.91 18.91 6.12
CA LYS A 152 -17.01 19.67 7.38
C LYS A 152 -17.38 21.13 7.13
N GLU A 153 -16.69 21.78 6.20
CA GLU A 153 -16.95 23.16 5.82
C GLU A 153 -18.39 23.38 5.34
N LEU A 154 -18.86 22.52 4.42
CA LEU A 154 -20.25 22.57 3.94
C LEU A 154 -21.28 22.38 5.07
N ASN A 155 -21.01 21.48 6.01
CA ASN A 155 -21.90 21.27 7.16
C ASN A 155 -21.94 22.50 8.07
N LEU A 156 -20.79 23.15 8.32
CA LEU A 156 -20.73 24.40 9.09
C LEU A 156 -21.49 25.53 8.41
N LEU A 157 -21.35 25.69 7.09
CA LEU A 157 -22.10 26.68 6.32
C LEU A 157 -23.61 26.44 6.38
N ARG A 158 -24.05 25.18 6.26
CA ARG A 158 -25.46 24.80 6.41
C ARG A 158 -26.00 25.13 7.80
N GLN A 159 -25.23 24.86 8.86
CA GLN A 159 -25.63 25.19 10.23
C GLN A 159 -25.72 26.70 10.44
N ARG A 160 -24.75 27.49 9.92
CA ARG A 160 -24.79 28.96 9.99
C ARG A 160 -26.03 29.51 9.29
N ARG A 161 -26.34 29.03 8.08
CA ARG A 161 -27.55 29.45 7.34
C ARG A 161 -28.84 29.15 8.12
N LYS A 162 -28.97 27.95 8.71
CA LYS A 162 -30.14 27.61 9.54
C LYS A 162 -30.31 28.52 10.76
N LYS A 163 -29.19 28.89 11.42
CA LYS A 163 -29.22 29.83 12.56
C LYS A 163 -29.64 31.23 12.13
N GLN A 164 -29.16 31.72 10.98
CA GLN A 164 -29.55 33.03 10.45
C GLN A 164 -31.05 33.12 10.13
N VAL A 165 -31.61 32.09 9.48
CA VAL A 165 -33.05 32.02 9.18
C VAL A 165 -33.85 32.06 10.47
N LYS A 166 -33.49 31.26 11.48
CA LYS A 166 -34.20 31.22 12.77
C LYS A 166 -34.14 32.54 13.57
N ASN A 167 -33.09 33.33 13.37
CA ASN A 167 -32.96 34.63 14.08
C ASN A 167 -33.70 35.78 13.36
N ASN A 168 -34.17 35.58 12.12
CA ASN A 168 -34.88 36.57 11.32
C ASN A 168 -36.42 36.31 11.31
N GLU A 169 -36.85 35.23 11.94
CA GLU A 169 -38.28 34.94 12.28
C GLU A 169 -38.62 35.46 13.69
#